data_6c75264e9d5b153da6ca40e99f72d1ff
#
_entry.id   6c75264e9d5b153da6ca40e99f72d1ff
#
_cell.length_a   1.000
_cell.length_b   1.000
_cell.length_c   1.000
_cell.angle_alpha   90.00
_cell.angle_beta   90.00
_cell.angle_gamma   90.00
#
_symmetry.space_group_name_H-M   'P 1'
#
loop_
_entity.id
_entity.type
_entity.pdbx_description
1 polymer ?
#
loop_
_entity_poly.entity_id
_entity_poly.type
_entity_poly.pdbx_seq_one_letter_code
_entity_poly.pdbx_strand_id
1 'polypeptide(L)'
;PLYSSAASDVYKRQVGSGTGAIAAWEANMRLIGDGRFGTNTMKLMVSQNAPFVPMYDAWQADSRKMLPYEDDKARRDAEIIDAKVLSNRRPPYGITGGLYDALKATGGEFFVSTNAMARKARKLFHELEGVDIYSAAGVALASLINAVAAGKVEKDATVMLNVTGGGEEHFKEGKELWYLKPSLVFP
;
A
#
# COMPACT_ATOMS: atom_id res chain seq x y z
N PRO A 1 1.32 -10.09 24.29
CA PRO A 1 2.61 -9.92 23.65
C PRO A 1 2.53 -8.77 22.65
N LEU A 2 3.41 -7.78 22.80
CA LEU A 2 3.57 -6.73 21.83
C LEU A 2 4.31 -7.36 20.64
N TYR A 3 3.61 -7.75 19.60
CA TYR A 3 4.23 -8.14 18.34
C TYR A 3 4.87 -6.90 17.73
N SER A 4 6.18 -6.82 17.80
CA SER A 4 6.93 -5.73 17.19
C SER A 4 7.03 -5.97 15.69
N SER A 5 7.11 -4.89 14.90
CA SER A 5 7.39 -4.99 13.46
C SER A 5 8.74 -5.67 13.15
N ALA A 6 9.65 -5.73 14.13
CA ALA A 6 10.91 -6.45 14.01
C ALA A 6 10.74 -7.98 14.04
N ALA A 7 9.58 -8.51 14.47
CA ALA A 7 9.26 -9.94 14.42
C ALA A 7 8.56 -10.36 13.13
N SER A 8 8.19 -9.42 12.24
CA SER A 8 7.52 -9.73 10.99
C SER A 8 8.54 -10.00 9.87
N ASP A 9 8.29 -11.06 9.09
CA ASP A 9 9.12 -11.40 7.93
C ASP A 9 8.74 -10.57 6.71
N VAL A 10 7.46 -10.22 6.60
CA VAL A 10 6.90 -9.44 5.50
C VAL A 10 6.03 -8.31 6.03
N TYR A 11 6.28 -7.10 5.55
CA TYR A 11 5.40 -5.94 5.73
C TYR A 11 4.71 -5.61 4.40
N LYS A 12 3.40 -5.83 4.36
CA LYS A 12 2.57 -5.61 3.17
C LYS A 12 1.73 -4.36 3.29
N ARG A 13 1.86 -3.45 2.30
CA ARG A 13 1.15 -2.17 2.27
C ARG A 13 0.89 -1.69 0.84
N GLN A 14 -0.23 -0.99 0.64
CA GLN A 14 -0.45 -0.15 -0.54
C GLN A 14 0.28 1.19 -0.41
N VAL A 15 0.65 1.78 -1.54
CA VAL A 15 1.39 3.04 -1.57
C VAL A 15 0.78 4.04 -2.55
N GLY A 16 0.52 5.25 -2.04
CA GLY A 16 0.28 6.44 -2.86
C GLY A 16 1.57 7.27 -2.94
N SER A 17 2.07 7.75 -1.81
CA SER A 17 3.36 8.45 -1.73
C SER A 17 4.53 7.52 -1.38
N GLY A 18 4.29 6.40 -0.73
CA GLY A 18 5.31 5.51 -0.20
C GLY A 18 5.83 5.89 1.18
N THR A 19 5.49 7.07 1.72
CA THR A 19 6.01 7.57 3.01
C THR A 19 5.73 6.63 4.18
N GLY A 20 4.55 6.00 4.21
CA GLY A 20 4.24 5.04 5.26
C GLY A 20 5.05 3.73 5.16
N ALA A 21 5.48 3.34 3.97
CA ALA A 21 6.37 2.20 3.80
C ALA A 21 7.80 2.55 4.20
N ILE A 22 8.27 3.74 3.87
CA ILE A 22 9.56 4.29 4.32
C ILE A 22 9.59 4.35 5.86
N ALA A 23 8.55 4.90 6.49
CA ALA A 23 8.46 4.99 7.95
C ALA A 23 8.46 3.60 8.63
N ALA A 24 7.82 2.60 8.03
CA ALA A 24 7.86 1.24 8.55
C ALA A 24 9.27 0.63 8.44
N TRP A 25 9.96 0.85 7.32
CA TRP A 25 11.37 0.46 7.18
C TRP A 25 12.27 1.13 8.22
N GLU A 26 12.17 2.45 8.39
CA GLU A 26 12.93 3.17 9.41
C GLU A 26 12.62 2.66 10.82
N ALA A 27 11.36 2.40 11.14
CA ALA A 27 10.95 1.84 12.43
C ALA A 27 11.57 0.46 12.66
N ASN A 28 11.56 -0.43 11.65
CA ASN A 28 12.19 -1.74 11.73
C ASN A 28 13.70 -1.62 12.00
N MET A 29 14.41 -0.73 11.29
CA MET A 29 15.82 -0.49 11.50
C MET A 29 16.13 0.02 12.92
N ARG A 30 15.29 0.90 13.46
CA ARG A 30 15.44 1.39 14.85
C ARG A 30 15.19 0.28 15.87
N LEU A 31 14.20 -0.58 15.67
CA LEU A 31 13.91 -1.71 16.56
C LEU A 31 15.05 -2.74 16.55
N ILE A 32 15.62 -3.02 15.38
CA ILE A 32 16.80 -3.89 15.25
C ILE A 32 18.00 -3.25 15.97
N GLY A 33 18.24 -1.96 15.76
CA GLY A 33 19.34 -1.22 16.39
C GLY A 33 19.23 -1.12 17.92
N ASP A 34 18.03 -1.16 18.47
CA ASP A 34 17.77 -1.22 19.91
C ASP A 34 18.18 -2.58 20.52
N GLY A 35 18.14 -3.65 19.76
CA GLY A 35 18.55 -5.01 20.14
C GLY A 35 17.56 -5.80 21.01
N ARG A 36 16.49 -5.17 21.50
CA ARG A 36 15.47 -5.82 22.37
C ARG A 36 14.35 -6.51 21.60
N PHE A 37 14.16 -6.20 20.32
CA PHE A 37 13.00 -6.58 19.53
C PHE A 37 13.31 -7.58 18.42
N GLY A 38 14.49 -8.21 18.47
CA GLY A 38 14.96 -9.14 17.46
C GLY A 38 15.83 -8.46 16.39
N THR A 39 16.31 -9.26 15.44
CA THR A 39 17.24 -8.83 14.38
C THR A 39 16.65 -9.00 12.98
N ASN A 40 15.38 -9.34 12.87
CA ASN A 40 14.75 -9.68 11.60
C ASN A 40 14.48 -8.42 10.76
N THR A 41 15.06 -8.36 9.57
CA THR A 41 14.75 -7.32 8.58
C THR A 41 13.53 -7.74 7.80
N MET A 42 12.41 -7.06 8.00
CA MET A 42 11.18 -7.36 7.28
C MET A 42 11.32 -7.08 5.78
N LYS A 43 10.87 -8.01 4.96
CA LYS A 43 10.74 -7.80 3.51
C LYS A 43 9.59 -6.83 3.22
N LEU A 44 9.92 -5.70 2.63
CA LEU A 44 8.93 -4.68 2.30
C LEU A 44 8.19 -5.03 0.99
N MET A 45 6.91 -5.31 1.06
CA MET A 45 6.07 -5.58 -0.10
C MET A 45 5.05 -4.48 -0.30
N VAL A 46 5.18 -3.71 -1.36
CA VAL A 46 4.29 -2.57 -1.63
C VAL A 46 3.44 -2.79 -2.88
N SER A 47 2.36 -2.03 -3.02
CA SER A 47 1.45 -2.17 -4.15
C SER A 47 0.80 -0.88 -4.58
N GLN A 48 0.55 -0.74 -5.88
CA GLN A 48 -0.26 0.33 -6.49
C GLN A 48 -1.51 -0.23 -7.17
N ASN A 49 -2.46 0.66 -7.43
CA ASN A 49 -3.73 0.34 -8.10
C ASN A 49 -3.64 0.69 -9.59
N ALA A 50 -3.70 -0.34 -10.45
CA ALA A 50 -3.75 -0.13 -11.89
C ALA A 50 -5.08 0.52 -12.34
N PRO A 51 -5.02 1.42 -13.34
CA PRO A 51 -3.88 1.68 -14.24
C PRO A 51 -2.87 2.73 -13.73
N PHE A 52 -3.06 3.37 -12.58
CA PHE A 52 -2.15 4.40 -12.06
C PHE A 52 -0.98 3.79 -11.26
N VAL A 53 0.12 3.44 -11.94
CA VAL A 53 1.23 2.66 -11.36
C VAL A 53 2.64 3.25 -11.61
N PRO A 54 2.85 4.57 -11.50
CA PRO A 54 4.11 5.20 -11.91
C PRO A 54 5.34 4.74 -11.14
N MET A 55 5.21 4.41 -9.85
CA MET A 55 6.35 3.89 -9.08
C MET A 55 6.65 2.43 -9.42
N TYR A 56 5.62 1.62 -9.70
CA TYR A 56 5.81 0.26 -10.16
C TYR A 56 6.56 0.21 -11.50
N ASP A 57 6.20 1.07 -12.45
CA ASP A 57 6.86 1.15 -13.75
C ASP A 57 8.35 1.52 -13.59
N ALA A 58 8.66 2.49 -12.73
CA ALA A 58 10.03 2.86 -12.42
C ALA A 58 10.79 1.71 -11.73
N TRP A 59 10.15 0.97 -10.82
CA TRP A 59 10.72 -0.19 -10.15
C TRP A 59 11.04 -1.32 -11.14
N GLN A 60 10.11 -1.64 -12.06
CA GLN A 60 10.33 -2.67 -13.08
C GLN A 60 11.47 -2.34 -14.03
N ALA A 61 11.68 -1.04 -14.30
CA ALA A 61 12.81 -0.56 -15.10
C ALA A 61 14.12 -0.47 -14.30
N ASP A 62 14.15 -0.93 -13.05
CA ASP A 62 15.26 -0.74 -12.09
C ASP A 62 15.75 0.71 -12.03
N SER A 63 14.85 1.65 -12.20
CA SER A 63 15.14 3.08 -12.23
C SER A 63 14.87 3.73 -10.89
N ARG A 64 15.88 4.40 -10.33
CA ARG A 64 15.69 5.28 -9.17
C ARG A 64 14.85 6.51 -9.52
N LYS A 65 14.88 6.95 -10.77
CA LYS A 65 14.10 8.08 -11.23
C LYS A 65 12.74 7.63 -11.71
N MET A 66 11.71 8.40 -11.38
CA MET A 66 10.38 8.21 -11.95
C MET A 66 10.48 8.31 -13.49
N LEU A 67 9.81 7.38 -14.17
CA LEU A 67 9.73 7.45 -15.62
C LEU A 67 8.81 8.61 -16.05
N PRO A 68 8.99 9.16 -17.27
CA PRO A 68 8.07 10.13 -17.82
C PRO A 68 6.63 9.59 -17.82
N TYR A 69 5.71 10.36 -17.29
CA TYR A 69 4.29 10.01 -17.24
C TYR A 69 3.49 11.20 -17.74
N GLU A 70 2.94 11.08 -18.92
CA GLU A 70 2.18 12.16 -19.58
C GLU A 70 1.03 12.63 -18.68
N ASP A 71 0.88 13.94 -18.53
CA ASP A 71 -0.08 14.53 -17.57
C ASP A 71 -1.53 14.13 -17.85
N ASP A 72 -1.95 14.11 -19.12
CA ASP A 72 -3.33 13.72 -19.47
C ASP A 72 -3.57 12.24 -19.23
N LYS A 73 -2.59 11.38 -19.54
CA LYS A 73 -2.65 9.96 -19.20
C LYS A 73 -2.72 9.77 -17.67
N ALA A 74 -1.89 10.47 -16.91
CA ALA A 74 -1.87 10.38 -15.47
C ALA A 74 -3.21 10.80 -14.83
N ARG A 75 -3.86 11.84 -15.37
CA ARG A 75 -5.20 12.27 -14.93
C ARG A 75 -6.24 11.20 -15.21
N ARG A 76 -6.31 10.69 -16.45
CA ARG A 76 -7.25 9.61 -16.82
C ARG A 76 -7.05 8.37 -15.94
N ASP A 77 -5.81 7.94 -15.76
CA ASP A 77 -5.51 6.75 -14.98
C ASP A 77 -5.88 6.94 -13.50
N ALA A 78 -5.63 8.12 -12.93
CA ALA A 78 -6.04 8.47 -11.57
C ALA A 78 -7.57 8.54 -11.41
N GLU A 79 -8.29 8.90 -12.47
CA GLU A 79 -9.76 8.88 -12.47
C GLU A 79 -10.35 7.46 -12.54
N ILE A 80 -9.64 6.51 -13.12
CA ILE A 80 -10.10 5.13 -13.29
C ILE A 80 -9.94 4.31 -12.02
N ILE A 81 -8.86 4.49 -11.25
CA ILE A 81 -8.61 3.68 -10.07
C ILE A 81 -9.68 3.88 -8.99
N ASP A 82 -10.04 2.81 -8.28
CA ASP A 82 -10.97 2.88 -7.14
C ASP A 82 -10.30 3.52 -5.91
N ALA A 83 -9.02 3.23 -5.72
CA ALA A 83 -8.24 3.74 -4.59
C ALA A 83 -7.64 5.13 -4.89
N LYS A 84 -8.49 6.16 -5.03
CA LYS A 84 -8.11 7.55 -5.40
C LYS A 84 -6.96 8.12 -4.58
N VAL A 85 -6.91 7.78 -3.29
CA VAL A 85 -5.85 8.22 -2.37
C VAL A 85 -4.45 7.72 -2.75
N LEU A 86 -4.35 6.77 -3.68
CA LEU A 86 -3.07 6.25 -4.16
C LEU A 86 -2.53 6.99 -5.40
N SER A 87 -3.21 8.02 -5.88
CA SER A 87 -2.85 8.76 -7.10
C SER A 87 -1.84 9.90 -6.87
N ASN A 88 -0.70 9.63 -6.26
CA ASN A 88 0.37 10.61 -6.11
C ASN A 88 1.32 10.57 -7.31
N ARG A 89 1.40 11.69 -8.05
CA ARG A 89 2.26 11.83 -9.24
C ARG A 89 3.72 12.21 -8.93
N ARG A 90 4.00 12.72 -7.73
CA ARG A 90 5.34 13.15 -7.29
C ARG A 90 5.70 12.55 -5.92
N PRO A 91 5.72 11.21 -5.81
CA PRO A 91 6.07 10.56 -4.56
C PRO A 91 7.57 10.69 -4.27
N PRO A 92 8.00 10.61 -2.99
CA PRO A 92 9.39 10.54 -2.61
C PRO A 92 9.98 9.15 -2.88
N TYR A 93 9.91 8.72 -4.15
CA TYR A 93 10.35 7.40 -4.58
C TYR A 93 11.87 7.29 -4.66
N GLY A 94 12.51 8.16 -5.43
CA GLY A 94 13.93 8.06 -5.79
C GLY A 94 14.87 8.96 -4.99
N ILE A 95 14.38 9.72 -4.02
CA ILE A 95 15.22 10.52 -3.12
C ILE A 95 16.07 9.60 -2.22
N THR A 96 17.16 10.11 -1.67
CA THR A 96 17.94 9.38 -0.67
C THR A 96 17.08 9.02 0.53
N GLY A 97 17.07 7.74 0.93
CA GLY A 97 16.18 7.22 1.96
C GLY A 97 14.72 7.09 1.51
N GLY A 98 14.43 7.23 0.22
CA GLY A 98 13.11 7.07 -0.36
C GLY A 98 12.66 5.62 -0.53
N LEU A 99 11.51 5.44 -1.17
CA LEU A 99 10.90 4.12 -1.33
C LEU A 99 11.79 3.15 -2.14
N TYR A 100 12.53 3.65 -3.14
CA TYR A 100 13.47 2.84 -3.91
C TYR A 100 14.55 2.24 -2.99
N ASP A 101 15.15 3.05 -2.11
CA ASP A 101 16.17 2.58 -1.16
C ASP A 101 15.60 1.59 -0.16
N ALA A 102 14.41 1.86 0.38
CA ALA A 102 13.73 0.96 1.31
C ALA A 102 13.47 -0.42 0.69
N LEU A 103 12.99 -0.46 -0.55
CA LEU A 103 12.77 -1.72 -1.27
C LEU A 103 14.09 -2.46 -1.55
N LYS A 104 15.12 -1.75 -2.01
CA LYS A 104 16.46 -2.38 -2.25
C LYS A 104 17.08 -2.92 -0.95
N ALA A 105 17.01 -2.16 0.14
CA ALA A 105 17.58 -2.54 1.42
C ALA A 105 16.90 -3.76 2.08
N THR A 106 15.61 -3.97 1.79
CA THR A 106 14.82 -5.06 2.39
C THR A 106 14.63 -6.27 1.46
N GLY A 107 15.24 -6.28 0.27
CA GLY A 107 14.92 -7.27 -0.77
C GLY A 107 13.44 -7.22 -1.14
N GLY A 108 12.84 -6.04 -1.05
CA GLY A 108 11.41 -5.83 -1.21
C GLY A 108 10.90 -6.03 -2.61
N GLU A 109 9.59 -6.07 -2.76
CA GLU A 109 8.92 -6.25 -4.04
C GLU A 109 7.79 -5.26 -4.24
N PHE A 110 7.55 -4.90 -5.51
CA PHE A 110 6.46 -4.03 -5.92
C PHE A 110 5.39 -4.83 -6.68
N PHE A 111 4.14 -4.64 -6.31
CA PHE A 111 2.99 -5.34 -6.89
C PHE A 111 1.99 -4.36 -7.50
N VAL A 112 1.12 -4.89 -8.33
CA VAL A 112 -0.01 -4.16 -8.92
C VAL A 112 -1.29 -4.93 -8.68
N SER A 113 -2.36 -4.21 -8.33
CA SER A 113 -3.71 -4.76 -8.25
C SER A 113 -4.67 -3.93 -9.08
N THR A 114 -5.51 -4.59 -9.86
CA THR A 114 -6.60 -3.92 -10.59
C THR A 114 -7.77 -3.59 -9.66
N ASN A 115 -8.69 -2.74 -10.09
CA ASN A 115 -9.92 -2.45 -9.37
C ASN A 115 -10.73 -3.73 -9.08
N ALA A 116 -10.84 -4.63 -10.08
CA ALA A 116 -11.56 -5.89 -9.91
C ALA A 116 -10.94 -6.77 -8.82
N MET A 117 -9.62 -6.87 -8.77
CA MET A 117 -8.89 -7.63 -7.75
C MET A 117 -9.08 -7.01 -6.37
N ALA A 118 -9.00 -5.69 -6.25
CA ALA A 118 -9.20 -4.97 -4.99
C ALA A 118 -10.65 -5.12 -4.48
N ARG A 119 -11.65 -5.03 -5.35
CA ARG A 119 -13.06 -5.26 -4.99
C ARG A 119 -13.31 -6.69 -4.52
N LYS A 120 -12.73 -7.70 -5.20
CA LYS A 120 -12.83 -9.10 -4.78
C LYS A 120 -12.18 -9.33 -3.41
N ALA A 121 -11.00 -8.73 -3.18
CA ALA A 121 -10.31 -8.83 -1.91
C ALA A 121 -11.10 -8.16 -0.76
N ARG A 122 -11.70 -6.99 -1.00
CA ARG A 122 -12.58 -6.33 -0.02
C ARG A 122 -13.78 -7.20 0.36
N LYS A 123 -14.42 -7.79 -0.64
CA LYS A 123 -15.56 -8.70 -0.40
C LYS A 123 -15.13 -9.90 0.44
N LEU A 124 -14.02 -10.55 0.09
CA LEU A 124 -13.47 -11.68 0.84
C LEU A 124 -13.14 -11.28 2.29
N PHE A 125 -12.53 -10.12 2.51
CA PHE A 125 -12.22 -9.63 3.85
C PHE A 125 -13.48 -9.42 4.68
N HIS A 126 -14.51 -8.80 4.09
CA HIS A 126 -15.79 -8.61 4.76
C HIS A 126 -16.46 -9.96 5.12
N GLU A 127 -16.43 -10.95 4.23
CA GLU A 127 -17.00 -12.27 4.46
C GLU A 127 -16.28 -13.04 5.59
N LEU A 128 -14.97 -12.86 5.73
CA LEU A 128 -14.16 -13.61 6.70
C LEU A 128 -14.02 -12.88 8.04
N GLU A 129 -13.90 -11.57 8.02
CA GLU A 129 -13.58 -10.75 9.21
C GLU A 129 -14.77 -9.90 9.70
N GLY A 130 -15.87 -9.85 8.95
CA GLY A 130 -17.07 -9.08 9.29
C GLY A 130 -16.90 -7.56 9.21
N VAL A 131 -15.81 -7.07 8.61
CA VAL A 131 -15.48 -5.64 8.53
C VAL A 131 -15.28 -5.22 7.06
N ASP A 132 -15.92 -4.11 6.68
CA ASP A 132 -15.63 -3.47 5.39
C ASP A 132 -14.30 -2.71 5.44
N ILE A 133 -13.51 -2.80 4.38
CA ILE A 133 -12.23 -2.08 4.24
C ILE A 133 -12.25 -1.17 3.01
N TYR A 134 -11.51 -0.05 3.08
CA TYR A 134 -11.41 0.87 1.95
C TYR A 134 -10.68 0.27 0.74
N SER A 135 -10.94 0.86 -0.43
CA SER A 135 -10.33 0.42 -1.70
C SER A 135 -8.80 0.35 -1.62
N ALA A 136 -8.15 1.28 -0.93
CA ALA A 136 -6.71 1.27 -0.74
C ALA A 136 -6.23 0.04 0.04
N ALA A 137 -6.91 -0.32 1.14
CA ALA A 137 -6.62 -1.54 1.89
C ALA A 137 -6.91 -2.80 1.06
N GLY A 138 -7.96 -2.76 0.23
CA GLY A 138 -8.27 -3.82 -0.75
C GLY A 138 -7.15 -4.05 -1.76
N VAL A 139 -6.45 -2.99 -2.19
CA VAL A 139 -5.25 -3.10 -3.06
C VAL A 139 -4.12 -3.84 -2.34
N ALA A 140 -3.87 -3.55 -1.07
CA ALA A 140 -2.85 -4.25 -0.28
C ALA A 140 -3.19 -5.73 -0.12
N LEU A 141 -4.43 -6.05 0.26
CA LEU A 141 -4.88 -7.42 0.44
C LEU A 141 -4.87 -8.23 -0.87
N ALA A 142 -5.38 -7.64 -1.97
CA ALA A 142 -5.35 -8.29 -3.28
C ALA A 142 -3.93 -8.65 -3.72
N SER A 143 -2.99 -7.74 -3.49
CA SER A 143 -1.59 -8.00 -3.83
C SER A 143 -0.91 -8.98 -2.88
N LEU A 144 -1.35 -9.11 -1.61
CA LEU A 144 -0.90 -10.17 -0.72
C LEU A 144 -1.38 -11.55 -1.22
N ILE A 145 -2.67 -11.66 -1.56
CA ILE A 145 -3.24 -12.90 -2.13
C ILE A 145 -2.43 -13.34 -3.36
N ASN A 146 -2.12 -12.41 -4.25
CA ASN A 146 -1.31 -12.71 -5.43
C ASN A 146 0.13 -13.09 -5.09
N ALA A 147 0.74 -12.44 -4.10
CA ALA A 147 2.10 -12.76 -3.66
C ALA A 147 2.18 -14.17 -3.07
N VAL A 148 1.19 -14.56 -2.27
CA VAL A 148 1.08 -15.93 -1.72
C VAL A 148 0.87 -16.95 -2.84
N ALA A 149 -0.05 -16.69 -3.76
CA ALA A 149 -0.33 -17.58 -4.89
C ALA A 149 0.89 -17.76 -5.82
N ALA A 150 1.76 -16.74 -5.91
CA ALA A 150 3.01 -16.76 -6.69
C ALA A 150 4.20 -17.35 -5.92
N GLY A 151 4.01 -17.84 -4.69
CA GLY A 151 5.10 -18.41 -3.86
C GLY A 151 6.12 -17.37 -3.39
N LYS A 152 5.73 -16.09 -3.32
CA LYS A 152 6.60 -14.98 -2.91
C LYS A 152 6.61 -14.77 -1.38
N VAL A 153 5.72 -15.42 -0.67
CA VAL A 153 5.60 -15.40 0.79
C VAL A 153 5.75 -16.84 1.26
N GLU A 154 6.70 -17.08 2.16
CA GLU A 154 6.91 -18.38 2.76
C GLU A 154 5.70 -18.82 3.58
N LYS A 155 5.48 -20.15 3.69
CA LYS A 155 4.29 -20.69 4.37
C LYS A 155 4.21 -20.35 5.85
N ASP A 156 5.35 -20.24 6.49
CA ASP A 156 5.53 -19.97 7.92
C ASP A 156 5.88 -18.50 8.20
N ALA A 157 5.89 -17.66 7.16
CA ALA A 157 6.20 -16.25 7.31
C ALA A 157 5.17 -15.52 8.17
N THR A 158 5.65 -14.72 9.10
CA THR A 158 4.83 -13.76 9.85
C THR A 158 4.59 -12.53 8.99
N VAL A 159 3.35 -12.34 8.53
CA VAL A 159 2.96 -11.25 7.63
C VAL A 159 2.23 -10.15 8.39
N MET A 160 2.76 -8.95 8.37
CA MET A 160 2.04 -7.76 8.82
C MET A 160 1.36 -7.10 7.61
N LEU A 161 0.05 -7.30 7.47
CA LEU A 161 -0.78 -6.59 6.50
C LEU A 161 -1.29 -5.28 7.11
N ASN A 162 -0.93 -4.14 6.52
CA ASN A 162 -1.44 -2.85 6.96
C ASN A 162 -2.81 -2.56 6.31
N VAL A 163 -3.88 -2.65 7.09
CA VAL A 163 -5.23 -2.25 6.72
C VAL A 163 -5.43 -0.80 7.14
N THR A 164 -5.38 0.12 6.19
CA THR A 164 -5.30 1.56 6.45
C THR A 164 -6.64 2.26 6.66
N GLY A 165 -7.74 1.54 6.62
CA GLY A 165 -9.05 2.08 6.91
C GLY A 165 -10.19 1.17 6.46
N GLY A 166 -11.36 1.40 7.05
CA GLY A 166 -12.59 0.64 6.80
C GLY A 166 -13.69 1.07 7.77
N GLY A 167 -14.78 0.30 7.79
CA GLY A 167 -15.91 0.54 8.68
C GLY A 167 -16.85 1.65 8.21
N GLU A 168 -16.70 2.16 6.98
CA GLU A 168 -17.53 3.24 6.47
C GLU A 168 -18.97 2.81 6.23
N GLU A 169 -19.18 1.61 5.71
CA GLU A 169 -20.51 1.06 5.46
C GLU A 169 -21.26 0.88 6.77
N HIS A 170 -20.62 0.26 7.76
CA HIS A 170 -21.17 0.12 9.10
C HIS A 170 -21.41 1.47 9.78
N PHE A 171 -20.50 2.44 9.62
CA PHE A 171 -20.70 3.78 10.19
C PHE A 171 -21.92 4.50 9.60
N LYS A 172 -22.20 4.30 8.30
CA LYS A 172 -23.34 4.93 7.59
C LYS A 172 -24.68 4.24 7.87
N GLU A 173 -24.65 3.00 8.33
CA GLU A 173 -25.85 2.20 8.59
C GLU A 173 -26.81 2.92 9.55
N GLY A 174 -28.05 3.09 9.13
CA GLY A 174 -29.10 3.74 9.91
C GLY A 174 -28.92 5.25 10.14
N LYS A 175 -27.97 5.90 9.43
CA LYS A 175 -27.72 7.34 9.55
C LYS A 175 -28.13 8.09 8.29
N GLU A 176 -28.86 9.17 8.45
CA GLU A 176 -29.03 10.18 7.39
C GLU A 176 -27.76 11.03 7.32
N LEU A 177 -27.06 10.96 6.19
CA LEU A 177 -25.83 11.72 5.96
C LEU A 177 -26.10 12.92 5.06
N TRP A 178 -25.52 14.05 5.42
CA TRP A 178 -25.52 15.25 4.59
C TRP A 178 -24.07 15.69 4.32
N TYR A 179 -23.86 16.27 3.15
CA TYR A 179 -22.55 16.76 2.74
C TYR A 179 -22.49 18.27 2.81
N LEU A 180 -21.40 18.80 3.35
CA LEU A 180 -21.14 20.25 3.29
C LEU A 180 -20.99 20.65 1.82
N LYS A 181 -21.77 21.67 1.43
CA LYS A 181 -21.58 22.34 0.13
C LYS A 181 -20.62 23.50 0.33
N PRO A 182 -19.54 23.59 -0.47
CA PRO A 182 -18.63 24.73 -0.37
C PRO A 182 -19.39 26.00 -0.73
N SER A 183 -19.22 27.06 0.07
CA SER A 183 -19.79 28.38 -0.21
C SER A 183 -18.97 29.14 -1.26
N LEU A 184 -17.74 28.75 -1.48
CA LEU A 184 -16.82 29.35 -2.44
C LEU A 184 -15.94 28.27 -3.05
N VAL A 185 -15.86 28.23 -4.39
CA VAL A 185 -14.99 27.30 -5.15
C VAL A 185 -14.07 28.15 -6.01
N PHE A 186 -12.77 28.01 -5.82
CA PHE A 186 -11.77 28.61 -6.71
C PHE A 186 -11.50 27.65 -7.88
N PRO A 187 -11.31 28.18 -9.10
CA PRO A 187 -10.98 27.39 -10.28
C PRO A 187 -9.59 26.71 -10.18
#